data_40512f19a09126f422278dcea592ebc3
#
_entry.id   40512f19a09126f422278dcea592ebc3
#
_cell.length_a   1.000
_cell.length_b   1.000
_cell.length_c   1.000
_cell.angle_alpha   90.00
_cell.angle_beta   90.00
_cell.angle_gamma   90.00
#
_symmetry.space_group_name_H-M   'P 1'
#
loop_
_entity.id
_entity.type
_entity.pdbx_description
1 polymer ?
#
loop_
_entity_poly.entity_id
_entity_poly.type
_entity_poly.pdbx_seq_one_letter_code
_entity_poly.pdbx_strand_id
1 'polypeptide(L)'
;ENYNQLIQYRIDNNWSDESEEFVEELIEGLEANPQPIYNSSDYPGDNEGMPFEWWNNKEFIIENLKMKDESNLLEEDPNEREILLFMAYPAQALLHIKNSNFALNTSVELVENGVLTRIHNGKADAFRHAYWNAFDTAQFGSYVTKLFTDAHEWNSANQPLESQMDFYNNQIGRNIGQDLSFYSTPELVKQTILNEIAEGSLKYLTPLADHDGNNILPNTLINFTNN
;
A
#
# COMPACT_ATOMS: atom_id res chain seq x y z
N GLU A 1 20.74 14.63 1.50
CA GLU A 1 20.23 15.47 0.40
C GLU A 1 18.71 15.40 0.31
N ASN A 2 18.12 14.22 0.32
CA ASN A 2 16.66 13.98 0.30
C ASN A 2 15.93 14.57 1.53
N TYR A 3 16.56 14.55 2.70
CA TYR A 3 16.05 15.08 3.94
C TYR A 3 15.75 16.59 3.89
N ASN A 4 16.69 17.38 3.41
CA ASN A 4 16.51 18.83 3.30
C ASN A 4 15.42 19.20 2.28
N GLN A 5 15.23 18.35 1.27
CA GLN A 5 14.16 18.52 0.28
C GLN A 5 12.78 18.22 0.88
N LEU A 6 12.66 17.20 1.74
CA LEU A 6 11.43 16.91 2.47
C LEU A 6 11.01 18.05 3.39
N ILE A 7 11.96 18.59 4.18
CA ILE A 7 11.69 19.74 5.05
C ILE A 7 11.27 20.96 4.24
N GLN A 8 11.97 21.25 3.14
CA GLN A 8 11.63 22.40 2.31
C GLN A 8 10.24 22.23 1.66
N TYR A 9 9.91 21.03 1.19
CA TYR A 9 8.60 20.75 0.61
C TYR A 9 7.47 20.96 1.63
N ARG A 10 7.68 20.54 2.87
CA ARG A 10 6.75 20.74 3.98
C ARG A 10 6.51 22.24 4.24
N ILE A 11 7.60 23.02 4.33
CA ILE A 11 7.53 24.48 4.53
C ILE A 11 6.75 25.13 3.39
N ASP A 12 7.05 24.75 2.15
CA ASP A 12 6.43 25.32 0.94
C ASP A 12 4.93 25.01 0.83
N ASN A 13 4.48 23.90 1.40
CA ASN A 13 3.07 23.45 1.34
C ASN A 13 2.29 23.67 2.64
N ASN A 14 2.90 24.28 3.65
CA ASN A 14 2.27 24.69 4.92
C ASN A 14 1.53 23.52 5.63
N TRP A 15 2.20 22.37 5.76
CA TRP A 15 1.62 21.15 6.33
C TRP A 15 1.37 21.21 7.83
N SER A 16 0.35 20.46 8.31
CA SER A 16 -0.13 20.47 9.68
C SER A 16 0.85 19.87 10.70
N ASP A 17 0.66 20.18 11.99
CA ASP A 17 1.48 19.68 13.10
C ASP A 17 1.49 18.13 13.18
N GLU A 18 0.43 17.47 12.75
CA GLU A 18 0.37 15.99 12.68
C GLU A 18 1.35 15.41 11.65
N SER A 19 1.65 16.16 10.59
CA SER A 19 2.69 15.80 9.63
C SER A 19 4.10 15.93 10.18
N GLU A 20 4.32 16.72 11.26
CA GLU A 20 5.63 16.85 11.91
C GLU A 20 6.06 15.56 12.60
N GLU A 21 5.20 14.99 13.41
CA GLU A 21 5.46 13.74 14.11
C GLU A 21 5.79 12.62 13.11
N PHE A 22 5.05 12.54 12.01
CA PHE A 22 5.32 11.55 10.97
C PHE A 22 6.67 11.79 10.26
N VAL A 23 7.04 13.04 10.01
CA VAL A 23 8.36 13.38 9.42
C VAL A 23 9.49 13.01 10.38
N GLU A 24 9.33 13.23 11.68
CA GLU A 24 10.31 12.82 12.69
C GLU A 24 10.46 11.29 12.74
N GLU A 25 9.35 10.54 12.75
CA GLU A 25 9.38 9.06 12.67
C GLU A 25 10.05 8.57 11.39
N LEU A 26 9.77 9.23 10.25
CA LEU A 26 10.39 8.91 8.95
C LEU A 26 11.91 9.12 8.99
N ILE A 27 12.35 10.21 9.61
CA ILE A 27 13.77 10.53 9.77
C ILE A 27 14.47 9.49 10.62
N GLU A 28 13.91 9.20 11.80
CA GLU A 28 14.47 8.20 12.71
C GLU A 28 14.55 6.84 12.00
N GLY A 29 13.53 6.48 11.23
CA GLY A 29 13.49 5.26 10.44
C GLY A 29 14.57 5.22 9.34
N LEU A 30 14.80 6.32 8.65
CA LEU A 30 15.85 6.45 7.62
C LEU A 30 17.25 6.35 8.22
N GLU A 31 17.48 6.93 9.40
CA GLU A 31 18.75 6.86 10.11
C GLU A 31 19.02 5.46 10.66
N ALA A 32 17.98 4.79 11.19
CA ALA A 32 18.09 3.44 11.75
C ALA A 32 18.22 2.34 10.67
N ASN A 33 17.66 2.57 9.49
CA ASN A 33 17.63 1.64 8.37
C ASN A 33 18.07 2.34 7.08
N PRO A 34 19.36 2.63 6.91
CA PRO A 34 19.85 3.25 5.68
C PRO A 34 19.51 2.34 4.49
N GLN A 35 18.78 2.89 3.53
CA GLN A 35 18.34 2.14 2.36
C GLN A 35 19.54 1.58 1.59
N PRO A 36 19.48 0.33 1.13
CA PRO A 36 20.48 -0.18 0.22
C PRO A 36 20.49 0.71 -1.04
N ILE A 37 21.68 1.06 -1.49
CA ILE A 37 21.84 1.72 -2.77
C ILE A 37 21.49 0.70 -3.85
N TYR A 38 20.26 0.76 -4.35
CA TYR A 38 19.85 -0.09 -5.47
C TYR A 38 20.57 0.39 -6.73
N ASN A 39 21.47 -0.44 -7.23
CA ASN A 39 22.01 -0.27 -8.58
C ASN A 39 20.91 -0.67 -9.58
N SER A 40 20.78 0.07 -10.66
CA SER A 40 19.82 -0.21 -11.74
C SER A 40 19.96 -1.61 -12.35
N SER A 41 21.11 -2.28 -12.14
CA SER A 41 21.38 -3.66 -12.55
C SER A 41 20.66 -4.72 -11.70
N ASP A 42 20.12 -4.37 -10.56
CA ASP A 42 19.49 -5.30 -9.62
C ASP A 42 17.97 -5.43 -9.86
N TYR A 43 17.44 -4.73 -10.86
CA TYR A 43 16.06 -4.82 -11.29
C TYR A 43 15.86 -5.85 -12.39
N PRO A 44 15.28 -7.03 -12.10
CA PRO A 44 14.85 -7.97 -13.13
C PRO A 44 13.48 -7.55 -13.64
N GLY A 45 13.41 -6.71 -14.61
CA GLY A 45 12.18 -6.35 -15.29
C GLY A 45 12.51 -5.63 -16.56
N ASP A 46 11.69 -5.75 -17.58
CA ASP A 46 11.78 -5.19 -18.92
C ASP A 46 11.95 -3.65 -18.96
N ASN A 47 12.74 -3.13 -18.05
CA ASN A 47 13.10 -1.74 -17.96
C ASN A 47 14.23 -1.49 -18.93
N GLU A 48 13.89 -1.22 -20.17
CA GLU A 48 14.74 -0.40 -21.00
C GLU A 48 14.98 0.92 -20.24
N GLY A 49 15.97 0.85 -19.33
CA GLY A 49 16.67 1.96 -18.72
C GLY A 49 15.88 3.19 -18.38
N MET A 50 15.10 3.19 -17.29
CA MET A 50 14.77 4.46 -16.66
C MET A 50 16.05 5.07 -16.09
N PRO A 51 16.50 6.25 -16.53
CA PRO A 51 17.72 6.86 -16.03
C PRO A 51 17.59 7.14 -14.53
N PHE A 52 18.66 6.86 -13.77
CA PHE A 52 18.76 7.14 -12.33
C PHE A 52 18.36 8.59 -11.95
N GLU A 53 18.54 9.52 -12.88
CA GLU A 53 18.16 10.94 -12.77
C GLU A 53 16.66 11.15 -12.57
N TRP A 54 15.82 10.25 -12.99
CA TRP A 54 14.36 10.34 -12.87
C TRP A 54 13.87 10.04 -11.45
N TRP A 55 14.60 9.23 -10.69
CA TRP A 55 14.27 8.88 -9.32
C TRP A 55 14.40 10.03 -8.32
N ASN A 56 15.20 11.05 -8.68
CA ASN A 56 15.43 12.23 -7.85
C ASN A 56 14.60 13.44 -8.30
N ASN A 57 13.72 13.30 -9.28
CA ASN A 57 12.95 14.41 -9.82
C ASN A 57 11.51 14.37 -9.27
N LYS A 58 11.27 15.24 -8.27
CA LYS A 58 9.95 15.46 -7.66
C LYS A 58 8.85 15.69 -8.70
N GLU A 59 9.13 16.57 -9.68
CA GLU A 59 8.17 16.91 -10.74
C GLU A 59 7.82 15.68 -11.58
N PHE A 60 8.80 14.82 -11.85
CA PHE A 60 8.57 13.58 -12.57
C PHE A 60 7.68 12.60 -11.78
N ILE A 61 7.89 12.44 -10.46
CA ILE A 61 7.05 11.58 -9.62
C ILE A 61 5.62 12.12 -9.59
N ILE A 62 5.46 13.41 -9.32
CA ILE A 62 4.15 14.08 -9.27
C ILE A 62 3.48 14.06 -10.65
N GLU A 63 4.23 14.30 -11.72
CA GLU A 63 3.69 14.30 -13.09
C GLU A 63 3.29 12.90 -13.54
N ASN A 64 4.05 11.86 -13.18
CA ASN A 64 3.65 10.47 -13.42
C ASN A 64 2.48 10.02 -12.55
N LEU A 65 2.37 10.49 -11.33
CA LEU A 65 1.19 10.30 -10.49
C LEU A 65 -0.04 10.99 -11.11
N LYS A 66 0.13 12.22 -11.61
CA LYS A 66 -0.95 12.96 -12.31
C LYS A 66 -1.29 12.41 -13.70
N MET A 67 -0.32 11.96 -14.48
CA MET A 67 -0.58 11.34 -15.79
C MET A 67 -1.35 10.01 -15.66
N LYS A 68 -1.29 9.38 -14.49
CA LYS A 68 -2.09 8.20 -14.17
C LYS A 68 -3.54 8.54 -13.82
N ASP A 69 -3.82 9.75 -13.40
CA ASP A 69 -5.19 10.23 -13.15
C ASP A 69 -6.07 10.16 -14.42
N GLU A 70 -5.49 10.39 -15.60
CA GLU A 70 -6.19 10.18 -16.89
C GLU A 70 -6.46 8.70 -17.21
N SER A 71 -5.84 7.75 -16.48
CA SER A 71 -5.97 6.31 -16.70
C SER A 71 -6.70 5.54 -15.58
N ASN A 72 -7.31 6.20 -14.60
CA ASN A 72 -7.97 5.61 -13.44
C ASN A 72 -7.09 4.62 -12.64
N LEU A 73 -5.79 4.89 -12.51
CA LEU A 73 -4.83 3.97 -11.87
C LEU A 73 -4.59 4.25 -10.37
N LEU A 74 -5.08 5.35 -9.84
CA LEU A 74 -5.17 5.59 -8.41
C LEU A 74 -6.66 5.76 -8.08
N GLU A 75 -7.18 4.99 -7.16
CA GLU A 75 -8.56 5.17 -6.68
C GLU A 75 -8.73 6.52 -5.98
N GLU A 76 -7.67 7.05 -5.39
CA GLU A 76 -7.64 8.33 -4.67
C GLU A 76 -6.32 9.08 -4.94
N ASP A 77 -6.36 10.40 -4.85
CA ASP A 77 -5.14 11.22 -4.83
C ASP A 77 -4.30 10.88 -3.60
N PRO A 78 -2.96 10.73 -3.74
CA PRO A 78 -2.11 10.42 -2.62
C PRO A 78 -2.19 11.52 -1.56
N ASN A 79 -2.35 11.12 -0.31
CA ASN A 79 -2.36 12.05 0.82
C ASN A 79 -0.95 12.63 1.10
N GLU A 80 -0.89 13.63 2.00
CA GLU A 80 0.37 14.33 2.32
C GLU A 80 1.47 13.39 2.82
N ARG A 81 1.13 12.35 3.60
CA ARG A 81 2.08 11.36 4.12
C ARG A 81 2.62 10.46 3.01
N GLU A 82 1.76 10.01 2.11
CA GLU A 82 2.18 9.23 0.94
C GLU A 82 3.11 10.03 0.04
N ILE A 83 2.82 11.32 -0.21
CA ILE A 83 3.69 12.19 -1.01
C ILE A 83 5.07 12.31 -0.38
N LEU A 84 5.17 12.46 0.95
CA LEU A 84 6.44 12.50 1.66
C LEU A 84 7.24 11.20 1.47
N LEU A 85 6.57 10.07 1.61
CA LEU A 85 7.20 8.77 1.42
C LEU A 85 7.65 8.55 -0.02
N PHE A 86 6.86 8.98 -1.00
CA PHE A 86 7.24 8.91 -2.42
C PHE A 86 8.49 9.71 -2.72
N MET A 87 8.67 10.83 -2.03
CA MET A 87 9.90 11.63 -2.14
C MET A 87 11.09 11.00 -1.41
N ALA A 88 10.85 10.37 -0.26
CA ALA A 88 11.90 9.74 0.55
C ALA A 88 12.38 8.42 -0.06
N TYR A 89 11.45 7.63 -0.63
CA TYR A 89 11.66 6.29 -1.15
C TYR A 89 11.13 6.14 -2.60
N PRO A 90 11.65 6.89 -3.57
CA PRO A 90 11.05 6.97 -4.91
C PRO A 90 11.01 5.61 -5.63
N ALA A 91 12.04 4.77 -5.46
CA ALA A 91 12.06 3.44 -6.07
C ALA A 91 10.98 2.53 -5.48
N GLN A 92 10.86 2.52 -4.16
CA GLN A 92 9.84 1.74 -3.46
C GLN A 92 8.44 2.27 -3.75
N ALA A 93 8.27 3.60 -3.88
CA ALA A 93 7.01 4.22 -4.24
C ALA A 93 6.46 3.70 -5.57
N LEU A 94 7.30 3.57 -6.60
CA LEU A 94 6.85 3.02 -7.89
C LEU A 94 6.43 1.55 -7.79
N LEU A 95 7.16 0.74 -7.00
CA LEU A 95 6.77 -0.64 -6.74
C LEU A 95 5.47 -0.70 -5.93
N HIS A 96 5.36 0.13 -4.90
CA HIS A 96 4.18 0.25 -4.07
C HIS A 96 2.92 0.55 -4.88
N ILE A 97 2.95 1.59 -5.73
CA ILE A 97 1.85 1.94 -6.64
C ILE A 97 1.55 0.81 -7.63
N LYS A 98 2.57 0.19 -8.21
CA LYS A 98 2.39 -0.96 -9.10
C LYS A 98 1.72 -2.12 -8.38
N ASN A 99 2.16 -2.44 -7.17
CA ASN A 99 1.64 -3.55 -6.39
C ASN A 99 0.21 -3.29 -5.89
N SER A 100 -0.12 -2.03 -5.51
CA SER A 100 -1.49 -1.66 -5.14
C SER A 100 -2.47 -1.86 -6.30
N ASN A 101 -2.12 -1.37 -7.49
CA ASN A 101 -2.93 -1.56 -8.69
C ASN A 101 -3.09 -3.04 -9.04
N PHE A 102 -2.02 -3.82 -8.88
CA PHE A 102 -2.07 -5.24 -9.15
C PHE A 102 -2.95 -5.97 -8.13
N ALA A 103 -2.88 -5.59 -6.86
CA ALA A 103 -3.75 -6.12 -5.80
C ALA A 103 -5.23 -5.79 -6.05
N LEU A 104 -5.53 -4.54 -6.43
CA LEU A 104 -6.87 -4.11 -6.78
C LEU A 104 -7.43 -4.92 -7.96
N ASN A 105 -6.71 -4.97 -9.07
CA ASN A 105 -7.17 -5.70 -10.26
C ASN A 105 -7.40 -7.19 -9.96
N THR A 106 -6.50 -7.81 -9.17
CA THR A 106 -6.68 -9.20 -8.75
C THR A 106 -7.90 -9.38 -7.84
N SER A 107 -8.15 -8.45 -6.93
CA SER A 107 -9.34 -8.51 -6.05
C SER A 107 -10.64 -8.37 -6.84
N VAL A 108 -10.68 -7.48 -7.82
CA VAL A 108 -11.80 -7.32 -8.75
C VAL A 108 -12.06 -8.62 -9.53
N GLU A 109 -11.00 -9.19 -10.13
CA GLU A 109 -11.11 -10.48 -10.84
C GLU A 109 -11.68 -11.60 -9.95
N LEU A 110 -11.23 -11.67 -8.69
CA LEU A 110 -11.72 -12.67 -7.74
C LEU A 110 -13.20 -12.47 -7.39
N VAL A 111 -13.69 -11.23 -7.35
CA VAL A 111 -15.12 -10.94 -7.15
C VAL A 111 -15.93 -11.28 -8.40
N GLU A 112 -15.49 -10.89 -9.59
CA GLU A 112 -16.16 -11.18 -10.86
C GLU A 112 -16.29 -12.69 -11.11
N ASN A 113 -15.26 -13.45 -10.71
CA ASN A 113 -15.27 -14.91 -10.80
C ASN A 113 -16.03 -15.61 -9.64
N GLY A 114 -16.62 -14.86 -8.72
CA GLY A 114 -17.37 -15.38 -7.58
C GLY A 114 -16.54 -16.12 -6.52
N VAL A 115 -15.22 -15.90 -6.49
CA VAL A 115 -14.30 -16.49 -5.51
C VAL A 115 -14.36 -15.74 -4.19
N LEU A 116 -14.36 -14.42 -4.24
CA LEU A 116 -14.47 -13.54 -3.08
C LEU A 116 -15.69 -12.61 -3.20
N THR A 117 -15.98 -11.88 -2.15
CA THR A 117 -17.13 -10.98 -2.10
C THR A 117 -16.69 -9.58 -1.67
N ARG A 118 -17.31 -8.56 -2.27
CA ARG A 118 -17.20 -7.14 -1.91
C ARG A 118 -15.76 -6.60 -1.95
N ILE A 119 -15.55 -5.65 -2.85
CA ILE A 119 -14.27 -4.99 -3.06
C ILE A 119 -13.94 -4.05 -1.91
N HIS A 120 -14.97 -3.46 -1.24
CA HIS A 120 -14.80 -2.62 -0.05
C HIS A 120 -15.34 -3.35 1.18
N ASN A 121 -14.58 -3.31 2.25
CA ASN A 121 -14.93 -3.87 3.56
C ASN A 121 -15.25 -5.38 3.60
N GLY A 122 -15.18 -6.06 2.47
CA GLY A 122 -15.47 -7.47 2.34
C GLY A 122 -14.22 -8.37 2.31
N LYS A 123 -14.42 -9.65 1.93
CA LYS A 123 -13.31 -10.60 1.84
C LYS A 123 -12.33 -10.26 0.71
N ALA A 124 -12.79 -9.60 -0.36
CA ALA A 124 -11.92 -9.14 -1.45
C ALA A 124 -11.08 -7.94 -1.02
N ASP A 125 -11.59 -7.09 -0.15
CA ASP A 125 -10.83 -6.02 0.47
C ASP A 125 -9.73 -6.55 1.38
N ALA A 126 -10.07 -7.47 2.26
CA ALA A 126 -9.09 -8.17 3.09
C ALA A 126 -7.97 -8.81 2.26
N PHE A 127 -8.33 -9.45 1.12
CA PHE A 127 -7.38 -9.96 0.16
C PHE A 127 -6.47 -8.85 -0.39
N ARG A 128 -7.05 -7.74 -0.87
CA ARG A 128 -6.33 -6.61 -1.47
C ARG A 128 -5.25 -6.08 -0.54
N HIS A 129 -5.60 -5.78 0.69
CA HIS A 129 -4.68 -5.26 1.71
C HIS A 129 -3.55 -6.25 2.04
N ALA A 130 -3.88 -7.52 2.26
CA ALA A 130 -2.87 -8.53 2.57
C ALA A 130 -1.95 -8.82 1.38
N TYR A 131 -2.49 -8.91 0.16
CA TYR A 131 -1.75 -9.18 -1.06
C TYR A 131 -0.76 -8.05 -1.39
N TRP A 132 -1.22 -6.81 -1.33
CA TRP A 132 -0.39 -5.63 -1.53
C TRP A 132 0.78 -5.59 -0.55
N ASN A 133 0.49 -5.71 0.76
CA ASN A 133 1.51 -5.70 1.81
C ASN A 133 2.50 -6.88 1.70
N ALA A 134 2.05 -8.05 1.26
CA ALA A 134 2.92 -9.20 1.07
C ALA A 134 3.92 -8.97 -0.06
N PHE A 135 3.47 -8.40 -1.19
CA PHE A 135 4.36 -8.04 -2.30
C PHE A 135 5.37 -6.97 -1.93
N ASP A 136 4.91 -5.89 -1.33
CA ASP A 136 5.76 -4.80 -0.90
C ASP A 136 6.84 -5.30 0.06
N THR A 137 6.42 -6.09 1.05
CA THR A 137 7.35 -6.65 2.05
C THR A 137 8.39 -7.57 1.42
N ALA A 138 7.99 -8.41 0.46
CA ALA A 138 8.92 -9.28 -0.26
C ALA A 138 9.93 -8.49 -1.10
N GLN A 139 9.57 -7.30 -1.57
CA GLN A 139 10.39 -6.51 -2.48
C GLN A 139 11.27 -5.47 -1.78
N PHE A 140 10.79 -4.84 -0.72
CA PHE A 140 11.55 -3.77 -0.06
C PHE A 140 11.47 -3.79 1.49
N GLY A 141 10.96 -4.86 2.07
CA GLY A 141 11.01 -5.12 3.51
C GLY A 141 9.82 -4.57 4.29
N SER A 142 9.54 -5.21 5.43
CA SER A 142 8.36 -4.97 6.25
C SER A 142 8.28 -3.55 6.83
N TYR A 143 9.43 -2.95 7.17
CA TYR A 143 9.47 -1.61 7.75
C TYR A 143 8.98 -0.55 6.75
N VAL A 144 9.56 -0.51 5.55
CA VAL A 144 9.18 0.47 4.52
C VAL A 144 7.75 0.23 4.05
N THR A 145 7.34 -1.03 3.88
CA THR A 145 5.95 -1.39 3.58
C THR A 145 4.99 -0.81 4.62
N LYS A 146 5.32 -0.95 5.91
CA LYS A 146 4.50 -0.41 6.99
C LYS A 146 4.34 1.11 6.88
N LEU A 147 5.43 1.84 6.61
CA LEU A 147 5.35 3.30 6.43
C LEU A 147 4.36 3.68 5.33
N PHE A 148 4.46 3.05 4.16
CA PHE A 148 3.56 3.34 3.03
C PHE A 148 2.11 3.00 3.33
N THR A 149 1.84 1.81 3.85
CA THR A 149 0.48 1.35 4.09
C THR A 149 -0.17 2.04 5.28
N ASP A 150 0.59 2.39 6.33
CA ASP A 150 0.06 3.21 7.43
C ASP A 150 -0.25 4.64 6.95
N ALA A 151 0.57 5.20 6.05
CA ALA A 151 0.29 6.50 5.44
C ALA A 151 -0.98 6.47 4.57
N HIS A 152 -1.22 5.37 3.84
CA HIS A 152 -2.44 5.17 3.06
C HIS A 152 -3.68 5.16 3.95
N GLU A 153 -3.64 4.41 5.07
CA GLU A 153 -4.76 4.33 6.03
C GLU A 153 -4.99 5.62 6.83
N TRP A 154 -4.09 6.57 6.75
CA TRP A 154 -4.23 7.87 7.43
C TRP A 154 -5.19 8.80 6.68
N ASN A 155 -6.23 8.29 6.11
CA ASN A 155 -7.28 9.06 5.48
C ASN A 155 -8.39 9.34 6.52
N SER A 156 -8.68 10.63 6.75
CA SER A 156 -9.75 11.06 7.66
C SER A 156 -11.16 10.63 7.20
N ALA A 157 -11.31 10.16 5.97
CA ALA A 157 -12.56 9.66 5.43
C ALA A 157 -12.89 8.23 5.89
N ASN A 158 -11.87 7.43 6.29
CA ASN A 158 -12.09 6.06 6.73
C ASN A 158 -12.81 6.02 8.09
N GLN A 159 -13.80 5.15 8.20
CA GLN A 159 -14.45 4.92 9.47
C GLN A 159 -13.53 4.09 10.41
N PRO A 160 -13.62 4.27 11.74
CA PRO A 160 -12.72 3.58 12.68
C PRO A 160 -12.70 2.05 12.54
N LEU A 161 -13.81 1.43 12.14
CA LEU A 161 -13.87 -0.03 11.91
C LEU A 161 -13.12 -0.45 10.64
N GLU A 162 -13.20 0.36 9.58
CA GLU A 162 -12.45 0.15 8.33
C GLU A 162 -10.95 0.20 8.62
N SER A 163 -10.47 1.30 9.17
CA SER A 163 -9.05 1.45 9.51
C SER A 163 -8.55 0.31 10.41
N GLN A 164 -9.34 -0.11 11.41
CA GLN A 164 -8.96 -1.23 12.28
C GLN A 164 -8.84 -2.56 11.51
N MET A 165 -9.73 -2.81 10.57
CA MET A 165 -9.71 -3.99 9.70
C MET A 165 -8.49 -3.94 8.77
N ASP A 166 -8.26 -2.81 8.14
CA ASP A 166 -7.20 -2.60 7.14
C ASP A 166 -5.82 -2.70 7.78
N PHE A 167 -5.57 -2.04 8.91
CA PHE A 167 -4.33 -2.20 9.67
C PHE A 167 -4.05 -3.66 10.05
N TYR A 168 -5.09 -4.40 10.44
CA TYR A 168 -4.94 -5.82 10.75
C TYR A 168 -4.53 -6.64 9.52
N ASN A 169 -5.22 -6.47 8.40
CA ASN A 169 -4.96 -7.18 7.15
C ASN A 169 -3.58 -6.80 6.57
N ASN A 170 -3.21 -5.52 6.65
CA ASN A 170 -1.90 -5.00 6.29
C ASN A 170 -0.80 -5.72 7.09
N GLN A 171 -0.98 -5.89 8.41
CA GLN A 171 -0.01 -6.60 9.24
C GLN A 171 0.11 -8.08 8.87
N ILE A 172 -0.99 -8.77 8.60
CA ILE A 172 -0.94 -10.17 8.15
C ILE A 172 -0.20 -10.27 6.81
N GLY A 173 -0.50 -9.38 5.86
CA GLY A 173 0.22 -9.30 4.60
C GLY A 173 1.73 -9.12 4.77
N ARG A 174 2.15 -8.21 5.65
CA ARG A 174 3.58 -8.02 5.97
C ARG A 174 4.22 -9.27 6.57
N ASN A 175 3.52 -9.97 7.46
CA ASN A 175 4.02 -11.22 8.04
C ASN A 175 4.26 -12.28 6.95
N ILE A 176 3.29 -12.46 6.05
CA ILE A 176 3.40 -13.37 4.91
C ILE A 176 4.58 -12.97 4.01
N GLY A 177 4.70 -11.69 3.71
CA GLY A 177 5.74 -11.15 2.84
C GLY A 177 7.16 -11.38 3.34
N GLN A 178 7.36 -11.51 4.66
CA GLN A 178 8.67 -11.84 5.24
C GLN A 178 9.16 -13.26 4.88
N ASP A 179 8.23 -14.17 4.63
CA ASP A 179 8.54 -15.55 4.24
C ASP A 179 8.63 -15.74 2.70
N LEU A 180 8.32 -14.68 1.94
CA LEU A 180 8.42 -14.65 0.49
C LEU A 180 9.78 -14.12 0.03
N SER A 181 10.16 -14.47 -1.20
CA SER A 181 11.33 -13.89 -1.85
C SER A 181 10.93 -12.74 -2.77
N PHE A 182 11.90 -11.87 -3.09
CA PHE A 182 11.74 -10.82 -4.10
C PHE A 182 11.21 -11.36 -5.44
N TYR A 183 11.54 -12.60 -5.78
CA TYR A 183 11.14 -13.26 -7.03
C TYR A 183 9.87 -14.11 -6.91
N SER A 184 9.14 -14.01 -5.80
CA SER A 184 7.88 -14.72 -5.65
C SER A 184 6.90 -14.30 -6.73
N THR A 185 6.32 -15.28 -7.41
CA THR A 185 5.39 -15.02 -8.51
C THR A 185 4.05 -14.48 -7.97
N PRO A 186 3.36 -13.63 -8.74
CA PRO A 186 2.02 -13.16 -8.40
C PRO A 186 1.06 -14.29 -8.03
N GLU A 187 1.10 -15.39 -8.77
CA GLU A 187 0.23 -16.54 -8.51
C GLU A 187 0.53 -17.22 -7.18
N LEU A 188 1.81 -17.35 -6.80
CA LEU A 188 2.19 -17.89 -5.49
C LEU A 188 1.64 -17.01 -4.36
N VAL A 189 1.83 -15.70 -4.44
CA VAL A 189 1.36 -14.77 -3.41
C VAL A 189 -0.16 -14.79 -3.35
N LYS A 190 -0.86 -14.76 -4.51
CA LYS A 190 -2.32 -14.87 -4.58
C LYS A 190 -2.82 -16.13 -3.88
N GLN A 191 -2.25 -17.29 -4.20
CA GLN A 191 -2.67 -18.54 -3.61
C GLN A 191 -2.41 -18.60 -2.10
N THR A 192 -1.29 -18.05 -1.64
CA THR A 192 -0.97 -17.95 -0.21
C THR A 192 -2.02 -17.12 0.52
N ILE A 193 -2.37 -15.94 0.01
CA ILE A 193 -3.40 -15.09 0.63
C ILE A 193 -4.79 -15.75 0.60
N LEU A 194 -5.16 -16.44 -0.48
CA LEU A 194 -6.43 -17.16 -0.54
C LEU A 194 -6.50 -18.31 0.48
N ASN A 195 -5.40 -18.99 0.75
CA ASN A 195 -5.32 -19.98 1.81
C ASN A 195 -5.53 -19.35 3.19
N GLU A 196 -4.90 -18.20 3.46
CA GLU A 196 -5.09 -17.46 4.71
C GLU A 196 -6.54 -16.98 4.90
N ILE A 197 -7.21 -16.59 3.82
CA ILE A 197 -8.64 -16.27 3.85
C ILE A 197 -9.47 -17.49 4.23
N ALA A 198 -9.17 -18.64 3.64
CA ALA A 198 -9.89 -19.90 3.91
C ALA A 198 -9.65 -20.39 5.35
N GLU A 199 -8.46 -20.18 5.90
CA GLU A 199 -8.10 -20.50 7.28
C GLU A 199 -8.68 -19.51 8.30
N GLY A 200 -9.11 -18.32 7.85
CA GLY A 200 -9.67 -17.29 8.72
C GLY A 200 -8.63 -16.41 9.38
N SER A 201 -7.48 -16.26 8.75
CA SER A 201 -6.40 -15.40 9.28
C SER A 201 -6.66 -13.91 9.02
N LEU A 202 -7.50 -13.57 8.04
CA LEU A 202 -7.84 -12.19 7.68
C LEU A 202 -9.19 -11.76 8.27
N LYS A 203 -9.49 -10.47 8.19
CA LYS A 203 -10.71 -9.87 8.75
C LYS A 203 -11.48 -9.10 7.68
N TYR A 204 -12.80 -9.06 7.83
CA TYR A 204 -13.72 -8.30 6.99
C TYR A 204 -14.88 -7.75 7.83
N LEU A 205 -15.64 -6.79 7.29
CA LEU A 205 -16.79 -6.20 7.95
C LEU A 205 -18.09 -6.88 7.52
N THR A 206 -18.97 -7.14 8.48
CA THR A 206 -20.32 -7.69 8.22
C THR A 206 -21.25 -7.46 9.43
N PRO A 207 -22.58 -7.25 9.22
CA PRO A 207 -23.23 -7.03 7.93
C PRO A 207 -22.92 -5.65 7.34
N LEU A 208 -23.06 -5.50 6.03
CA LEU A 208 -22.93 -4.25 5.30
C LEU A 208 -24.25 -3.91 4.60
N ALA A 209 -24.55 -2.61 4.43
CA ALA A 209 -25.84 -2.17 3.91
C ALA A 209 -26.00 -2.37 2.41
N ASP A 210 -24.90 -2.35 1.66
CA ASP A 210 -24.90 -2.46 0.20
C ASP A 210 -24.07 -3.63 -0.32
N HIS A 211 -24.22 -3.87 -1.61
CA HIS A 211 -23.50 -4.94 -2.30
C HIS A 211 -22.01 -4.66 -2.42
N ASP A 212 -21.63 -3.39 -2.57
CA ASP A 212 -20.26 -2.98 -2.84
C ASP A 212 -19.42 -2.83 -1.54
N GLY A 213 -20.08 -2.74 -0.38
CA GLY A 213 -19.44 -2.67 0.92
C GLY A 213 -19.16 -1.26 1.44
N ASN A 214 -19.62 -0.21 0.73
CA ASN A 214 -19.34 1.19 1.07
C ASN A 214 -20.10 1.70 2.31
N ASN A 215 -21.19 1.05 2.71
CA ASN A 215 -22.04 1.53 3.78
C ASN A 215 -22.01 0.61 5.00
N ILE A 216 -21.38 1.11 6.06
CA ILE A 216 -21.29 0.45 7.36
C ILE A 216 -22.57 0.69 8.15
N LEU A 217 -23.13 -0.37 8.71
CA LEU A 217 -24.33 -0.32 9.56
C LEU A 217 -23.96 -0.13 11.04
N PRO A 218 -24.86 0.38 11.89
CA PRO A 218 -24.59 0.50 13.32
C PRO A 218 -24.28 -0.83 14.03
N ASN A 219 -24.68 -1.96 13.45
CA ASN A 219 -24.44 -3.31 13.95
C ASN A 219 -23.36 -4.08 13.17
N THR A 220 -22.61 -3.40 12.31
CA THR A 220 -21.46 -3.99 11.62
C THR A 220 -20.37 -4.34 12.62
N LEU A 221 -19.77 -5.51 12.43
CA LEU A 221 -18.69 -6.03 13.27
C LEU A 221 -17.54 -6.48 12.38
N ILE A 222 -16.34 -6.48 12.96
CA ILE A 222 -15.17 -7.11 12.34
C ILE A 222 -15.21 -8.61 12.60
N ASN A 223 -15.15 -9.42 11.56
CA ASN A 223 -15.19 -10.86 11.61
C ASN A 223 -13.99 -11.48 10.90
N PHE A 224 -13.62 -12.70 11.30
CA PHE A 224 -12.63 -13.50 10.59
C PHE A 224 -13.20 -14.08 9.30
N THR A 225 -12.37 -14.27 8.27
CA THR A 225 -12.79 -14.63 6.91
C THR A 225 -13.33 -16.03 6.75
N ASN A 226 -13.12 -16.95 7.71
CA ASN A 226 -13.69 -18.30 7.71
C ASN A 226 -15.10 -18.38 8.34
N ASN A 227 -15.68 -17.25 8.73
CA ASN A 227 -17.05 -17.18 9.27
C ASN A 227 -18.07 -16.81 8.19
#